data_e1ecdeb990af336bc416f8b11ea93bed
#
_entry.id   e1ecdeb990af336bc416f8b11ea93bed
#
_cell.length_a   1.000
_cell.length_b   1.000
_cell.length_c   1.000
_cell.angle_alpha   90.00
_cell.angle_beta   90.00
_cell.angle_gamma   90.00
#
_symmetry.space_group_name_H-M   'P 1'
#
loop_
_entity.id
_entity.type
_entity.pdbx_description
1 polymer ?
#
loop_
_entity_poly.entity_id
_entity_poly.type
_entity_poly.pdbx_seq_one_letter_code
_entity_poly.pdbx_strand_id
1 'polypeptide(L)'
;MAKVVKAAPAKKVAPAAKPAAVKKTTAAVKAVPAKKAAAPAKKAVAPVKKVVAPAKKVAPAAFVKISKVVGRQILDSRGNPTVEVDILLDNGFLARSAVPSGASTGEFEACELRDGDNKVYLGKGVLKAVAAVNGPIAKLLKGKNPLNQRELDDAMIALDGTPNKSKLGANAL
;
A
#
# COMPACT_ATOMS: atom_id res chain seq x y z
N MET A 1 -55.96 26.66 25.47
CA MET A 1 -55.11 27.86 25.33
C MET A 1 -53.71 27.37 24.82
N ALA A 2 -53.48 27.52 23.55
CA ALA A 2 -52.21 27.10 22.92
C ALA A 2 -51.19 28.23 22.97
N LYS A 3 -50.01 28.00 23.58
CA LYS A 3 -48.89 28.95 23.62
C LYS A 3 -48.10 28.87 22.33
N VAL A 4 -48.16 29.95 21.54
CA VAL A 4 -47.33 30.16 20.35
C VAL A 4 -45.89 30.47 20.79
N VAL A 5 -44.91 29.63 20.42
CA VAL A 5 -43.49 29.89 20.63
C VAL A 5 -42.96 30.63 19.42
N LYS A 6 -42.50 31.86 19.64
CA LYS A 6 -41.95 32.78 18.63
C LYS A 6 -40.53 32.37 18.26
N ALA A 7 -40.29 32.07 17.00
CA ALA A 7 -38.95 31.73 16.48
C ALA A 7 -38.01 32.97 16.44
N ALA A 8 -36.75 32.77 16.86
CA ALA A 8 -35.69 33.80 16.82
C ALA A 8 -35.11 33.93 15.40
N PRO A 9 -34.66 35.15 14.99
CA PRO A 9 -34.16 35.38 13.64
C PRO A 9 -32.75 34.81 13.41
N ALA A 10 -32.55 34.25 12.22
CA ALA A 10 -31.29 33.69 11.75
C ALA A 10 -30.18 34.77 11.61
N LYS A 11 -28.99 34.52 12.19
CA LYS A 11 -27.79 35.34 12.02
C LYS A 11 -27.27 35.19 10.58
N LYS A 12 -27.17 36.33 9.87
CA LYS A 12 -26.50 36.44 8.56
C LYS A 12 -25.01 36.08 8.70
N VAL A 13 -24.58 35.09 7.94
CA VAL A 13 -23.14 34.74 7.78
C VAL A 13 -22.54 35.68 6.75
N ALA A 14 -21.43 36.35 7.11
CA ALA A 14 -20.67 37.22 6.23
C ALA A 14 -19.90 36.42 5.15
N PRO A 15 -19.68 36.95 3.93
CA PRO A 15 -18.98 36.23 2.87
C PRO A 15 -17.48 36.17 3.13
N ALA A 16 -16.90 34.97 2.88
CA ALA A 16 -15.48 34.69 3.03
C ALA A 16 -14.60 35.56 2.10
N ALA A 17 -13.51 36.07 2.65
CA ALA A 17 -12.50 36.87 1.94
C ALA A 17 -11.76 36.05 0.88
N LYS A 18 -11.53 36.65 -0.29
CA LYS A 18 -10.73 36.10 -1.41
C LYS A 18 -9.26 35.91 -0.99
N PRO A 19 -8.60 34.80 -1.40
CA PRO A 19 -7.18 34.63 -1.15
C PRO A 19 -6.34 35.58 -2.03
N ALA A 20 -5.32 36.20 -1.42
CA ALA A 20 -4.37 37.10 -2.07
C ALA A 20 -3.45 36.36 -3.05
N ALA A 21 -3.18 36.98 -4.19
CA ALA A 21 -2.29 36.49 -5.23
C ALA A 21 -0.85 36.32 -4.75
N VAL A 22 -0.30 35.11 -4.87
CA VAL A 22 1.11 34.81 -4.64
C VAL A 22 1.94 35.30 -5.85
N LYS A 23 2.79 36.27 -5.65
CA LYS A 23 3.77 36.74 -6.65
C LYS A 23 4.81 35.65 -6.90
N LYS A 24 4.91 35.18 -8.15
CA LYS A 24 6.00 34.30 -8.62
C LYS A 24 7.30 35.14 -8.71
N THR A 25 8.27 34.84 -7.86
CA THR A 25 9.67 35.29 -8.02
C THR A 25 10.41 34.22 -8.84
N THR A 26 10.71 34.55 -10.09
CA THR A 26 11.59 33.78 -10.96
C THR A 26 13.03 34.08 -10.59
N ALA A 27 13.73 33.18 -9.90
CA ALA A 27 15.18 33.26 -9.71
C ALA A 27 15.87 32.62 -10.93
N ALA A 28 16.64 33.43 -11.65
CA ALA A 28 17.46 32.98 -12.78
C ALA A 28 18.61 32.10 -12.28
N VAL A 29 18.64 30.85 -12.70
CA VAL A 29 19.77 29.94 -12.47
C VAL A 29 20.86 30.22 -13.51
N LYS A 30 22.00 30.77 -13.07
CA LYS A 30 23.20 30.95 -13.88
C LYS A 30 23.78 29.57 -14.28
N ALA A 31 23.92 29.36 -15.58
CA ALA A 31 24.58 28.20 -16.17
C ALA A 31 26.08 28.19 -15.83
N VAL A 32 26.56 27.04 -15.31
CA VAL A 32 28.00 26.76 -15.08
C VAL A 32 28.55 26.15 -16.36
N PRO A 33 29.69 26.61 -16.92
CA PRO A 33 30.25 26.05 -18.14
C PRO A 33 30.85 24.67 -17.89
N ALA A 34 30.47 23.71 -18.73
CA ALA A 34 30.98 22.33 -18.71
C ALA A 34 32.46 22.28 -19.08
N LYS A 35 33.29 21.78 -18.17
CA LYS A 35 34.70 21.50 -18.38
C LYS A 35 34.87 20.24 -19.22
N LYS A 36 35.45 20.40 -20.41
CA LYS A 36 35.71 19.36 -21.40
C LYS A 36 36.70 18.31 -20.80
N ALA A 37 36.22 17.11 -20.47
CA ALA A 37 37.05 16.00 -19.98
C ALA A 37 37.68 15.30 -21.17
N ALA A 38 39.02 15.16 -21.13
CA ALA A 38 39.81 14.42 -22.10
C ALA A 38 39.56 12.91 -22.00
N ALA A 39 39.48 12.25 -23.15
CA ALA A 39 39.29 10.79 -23.25
C ALA A 39 40.49 10.01 -22.72
N PRO A 40 40.31 8.93 -21.92
CA PRO A 40 41.42 8.07 -21.53
C PRO A 40 41.81 7.10 -22.67
N ALA A 41 43.11 6.94 -22.86
CA ALA A 41 43.71 6.04 -23.84
C ALA A 41 43.31 4.57 -23.63
N LYS A 42 42.92 3.89 -24.71
CA LYS A 42 42.60 2.46 -24.75
C LYS A 42 43.88 1.63 -24.48
N LYS A 43 44.01 1.02 -23.30
CA LYS A 43 44.95 -0.08 -23.05
C LYS A 43 44.32 -1.37 -23.59
N ALA A 44 45.05 -2.02 -24.54
CA ALA A 44 44.70 -3.33 -25.08
C ALA A 44 44.77 -4.37 -23.96
N VAL A 45 43.66 -5.03 -23.66
CA VAL A 45 43.56 -6.15 -22.72
C VAL A 45 43.70 -7.44 -23.54
N ALA A 46 44.70 -8.26 -23.20
CA ALA A 46 44.92 -9.57 -23.81
C ALA A 46 43.73 -10.51 -23.55
N PRO A 47 43.42 -11.47 -24.46
CA PRO A 47 42.27 -12.36 -24.31
C PRO A 47 42.46 -13.34 -23.15
N VAL A 48 41.67 -13.20 -22.10
CA VAL A 48 41.61 -14.18 -21.02
C VAL A 48 40.87 -15.41 -21.53
N LYS A 49 41.53 -16.54 -21.63
CA LYS A 49 40.92 -17.84 -21.91
C LYS A 49 39.95 -18.18 -20.80
N LYS A 50 38.64 -18.11 -21.12
CA LYS A 50 37.54 -18.45 -20.23
C LYS A 50 37.51 -19.96 -20.03
N VAL A 51 38.07 -20.46 -18.93
CA VAL A 51 37.88 -21.85 -18.49
C VAL A 51 36.43 -21.96 -18.00
N VAL A 52 35.55 -22.49 -18.85
CA VAL A 52 34.20 -22.81 -18.48
C VAL A 52 34.23 -24.11 -17.69
N ALA A 53 34.17 -24.03 -16.38
CA ALA A 53 33.90 -25.19 -15.54
C ALA A 53 32.53 -25.78 -15.91
N PRO A 54 32.32 -27.12 -15.92
CA PRO A 54 31.03 -27.70 -16.22
C PRO A 54 30.01 -27.24 -15.19
N ALA A 55 28.92 -26.66 -15.68
CA ALA A 55 27.79 -26.23 -14.84
C ALA A 55 27.28 -27.43 -14.04
N LYS A 56 27.51 -27.44 -12.72
CA LYS A 56 26.78 -28.35 -11.82
C LYS A 56 25.30 -28.17 -12.11
N LYS A 57 24.60 -29.26 -12.48
CA LYS A 57 23.14 -29.29 -12.53
C LYS A 57 22.65 -28.82 -11.16
N VAL A 58 22.25 -27.56 -11.09
CA VAL A 58 21.54 -27.01 -9.91
C VAL A 58 20.22 -27.77 -9.89
N ALA A 59 20.00 -28.58 -8.85
CA ALA A 59 18.69 -29.14 -8.58
C ALA A 59 17.66 -27.98 -8.59
N PRO A 60 16.44 -28.17 -9.10
CA PRO A 60 15.43 -27.12 -9.07
C PRO A 60 15.35 -26.60 -7.63
N ALA A 61 15.61 -25.29 -7.46
CA ALA A 61 15.61 -24.66 -6.15
C ALA A 61 14.29 -25.02 -5.48
N ALA A 62 14.34 -25.68 -4.31
CA ALA A 62 13.17 -25.99 -3.53
C ALA A 62 12.42 -24.69 -3.33
N PHE A 63 11.20 -24.60 -3.88
CA PHE A 63 10.41 -23.37 -3.81
C PHE A 63 10.15 -23.06 -2.34
N VAL A 64 10.58 -21.86 -1.91
CA VAL A 64 10.22 -21.31 -0.63
C VAL A 64 8.69 -21.12 -0.61
N LYS A 65 8.03 -21.54 0.46
CA LYS A 65 6.57 -21.50 0.57
C LYS A 65 6.12 -20.58 1.70
N ILE A 66 4.96 -19.98 1.54
CA ILE A 66 4.30 -19.26 2.63
C ILE A 66 3.86 -20.28 3.69
N SER A 67 4.43 -20.17 4.89
CA SER A 67 4.09 -21.05 6.02
C SER A 67 2.97 -20.47 6.88
N LYS A 68 2.99 -19.14 7.11
CA LYS A 68 2.02 -18.46 7.97
C LYS A 68 1.76 -17.03 7.49
N VAL A 69 0.51 -16.60 7.59
CA VAL A 69 0.07 -15.22 7.39
C VAL A 69 -0.65 -14.76 8.64
N VAL A 70 -0.30 -13.58 9.16
CA VAL A 70 -0.89 -13.01 10.39
C VAL A 70 -1.19 -11.54 10.16
N GLY A 71 -2.46 -11.18 10.16
CA GLY A 71 -2.93 -9.80 10.13
C GLY A 71 -3.20 -9.27 11.53
N ARG A 72 -2.95 -7.98 11.71
CA ARG A 72 -3.30 -7.23 12.94
C ARG A 72 -3.75 -5.82 12.61
N GLN A 73 -4.50 -5.22 13.54
CA GLN A 73 -4.82 -3.81 13.51
C GLN A 73 -3.69 -3.04 14.17
N ILE A 74 -3.23 -1.97 13.53
CA ILE A 74 -2.30 -0.98 14.07
C ILE A 74 -2.89 0.42 13.89
N LEU A 75 -2.23 1.45 14.39
CA LEU A 75 -2.62 2.85 14.17
C LEU A 75 -1.67 3.53 13.18
N ASP A 76 -2.24 4.30 12.27
CA ASP A 76 -1.48 5.15 11.35
C ASP A 76 -0.95 6.42 12.06
N SER A 77 -0.20 7.27 11.36
CA SER A 77 0.36 8.52 11.90
C SER A 77 -0.71 9.54 12.33
N ARG A 78 -1.98 9.33 11.95
CA ARG A 78 -3.13 10.17 12.33
C ARG A 78 -3.96 9.56 13.45
N GLY A 79 -3.54 8.40 13.99
CA GLY A 79 -4.27 7.65 15.01
C GLY A 79 -5.48 6.87 14.48
N ASN A 80 -5.62 6.69 13.15
CA ASN A 80 -6.67 5.85 12.59
C ASN A 80 -6.20 4.40 12.47
N PRO A 81 -7.10 3.42 12.72
CA PRO A 81 -6.79 2.02 12.52
C PRO A 81 -6.45 1.69 11.07
N THR A 82 -5.42 0.85 10.87
CA THR A 82 -5.08 0.25 9.59
C THR A 82 -4.62 -1.20 9.78
N VAL A 83 -4.47 -1.93 8.67
CA VAL A 83 -4.06 -3.34 8.67
C VAL A 83 -2.54 -3.45 8.51
N GLU A 84 -1.91 -4.29 9.33
CA GLU A 84 -0.54 -4.73 9.14
C GLU A 84 -0.53 -6.26 9.01
N VAL A 85 0.29 -6.78 8.11
CA VAL A 85 0.38 -8.22 7.83
C VAL A 85 1.82 -8.69 7.92
N ASP A 86 2.02 -9.82 8.62
CA ASP A 86 3.24 -10.59 8.62
C ASP A 86 3.07 -11.84 7.75
N ILE A 87 4.03 -12.08 6.87
CA ILE A 87 4.15 -13.31 6.09
C ILE A 87 5.44 -14.03 6.51
N LEU A 88 5.29 -15.21 7.07
CA LEU A 88 6.41 -16.09 7.42
C LEU A 88 6.56 -17.15 6.33
N LEU A 89 7.77 -17.33 5.83
CA LEU A 89 8.13 -18.37 4.88
C LEU A 89 8.67 -19.60 5.60
N ASP A 90 8.69 -20.74 4.93
CA ASP A 90 9.19 -22.02 5.48
C ASP A 90 10.68 -22.05 5.74
N ASN A 91 11.45 -21.15 5.12
CA ASN A 91 12.89 -20.93 5.39
C ASN A 91 13.16 -20.01 6.59
N GLY A 92 12.11 -19.56 7.31
CA GLY A 92 12.22 -18.65 8.46
C GLY A 92 12.27 -17.16 8.11
N PHE A 93 12.25 -16.77 6.83
CA PHE A 93 12.17 -15.37 6.44
C PHE A 93 10.81 -14.79 6.80
N LEU A 94 10.81 -13.60 7.43
CA LEU A 94 9.62 -12.83 7.82
C LEU A 94 9.57 -11.53 7.03
N ALA A 95 8.49 -11.32 6.30
CA ALA A 95 8.14 -10.05 5.68
C ALA A 95 6.99 -9.39 6.45
N ARG A 96 7.03 -8.06 6.58
CA ARG A 96 5.97 -7.24 7.20
C ARG A 96 5.62 -6.07 6.32
N SER A 97 4.32 -5.79 6.19
CA SER A 97 3.82 -4.62 5.50
C SER A 97 2.58 -4.06 6.19
N ALA A 98 2.46 -2.73 6.20
CA ALA A 98 1.27 -2.03 6.68
C ALA A 98 0.59 -1.34 5.50
N VAL A 99 -0.74 -1.34 5.50
CA VAL A 99 -1.54 -0.75 4.43
C VAL A 99 -1.72 0.74 4.69
N PRO A 100 -1.24 1.63 3.81
CA PRO A 100 -1.50 3.06 3.95
C PRO A 100 -2.97 3.36 3.63
N SER A 101 -3.63 4.19 4.46
CA SER A 101 -5.00 4.65 4.21
C SER A 101 -4.98 6.06 3.64
N GLY A 102 -5.68 6.28 2.52
CA GLY A 102 -5.86 7.58 1.90
C GLY A 102 -6.72 8.53 2.75
N ALA A 103 -6.58 9.83 2.52
CA ALA A 103 -7.42 10.85 3.17
C ALA A 103 -8.71 11.14 2.37
N SER A 104 -8.71 10.87 1.08
CA SER A 104 -9.84 11.03 0.16
C SER A 104 -10.14 9.70 -0.52
N THR A 105 -11.39 9.51 -0.94
CA THR A 105 -11.83 8.35 -1.72
C THR A 105 -12.28 8.81 -3.09
N GLY A 106 -11.81 8.12 -4.13
CA GLY A 106 -12.27 8.31 -5.52
C GLY A 106 -13.46 7.39 -5.83
N GLU A 107 -14.27 7.79 -6.81
CA GLU A 107 -15.44 7.02 -7.25
C GLU A 107 -15.07 5.61 -7.76
N PHE A 108 -13.89 5.46 -8.35
CA PHE A 108 -13.41 4.20 -8.93
C PHE A 108 -12.39 3.46 -8.06
N GLU A 109 -12.16 3.92 -6.83
CA GLU A 109 -11.26 3.23 -5.90
C GLU A 109 -11.89 1.93 -5.37
N ALA A 110 -11.02 0.96 -5.08
CA ALA A 110 -11.44 -0.25 -4.40
C ALA A 110 -11.88 0.04 -2.96
N CYS A 111 -12.83 -0.76 -2.45
CA CYS A 111 -13.44 -0.53 -1.15
C CYS A 111 -12.47 -0.85 0.00
N GLU A 112 -12.16 0.13 0.83
CA GLU A 112 -11.53 -0.09 2.12
C GLU A 112 -12.56 -0.60 3.13
N LEU A 113 -12.39 -1.82 3.61
CA LEU A 113 -13.35 -2.42 4.54
C LEU A 113 -13.14 -1.88 5.96
N ARG A 114 -14.15 -1.18 6.47
CA ARG A 114 -14.21 -0.64 7.83
C ARG A 114 -15.29 -1.35 8.65
N ASP A 115 -15.09 -1.41 9.98
CA ASP A 115 -16.02 -2.11 10.88
C ASP A 115 -17.37 -1.40 11.01
N GLY A 116 -17.39 -0.06 10.94
CA GLY A 116 -18.59 0.76 11.00
C GLY A 116 -19.20 0.90 12.40
N ASP A 117 -18.55 0.40 13.46
CA ASP A 117 -18.99 0.59 14.84
C ASP A 117 -18.51 1.96 15.35
N ASN A 118 -19.43 2.91 15.44
CA ASN A 118 -19.14 4.27 15.90
C ASN A 118 -18.62 4.37 17.33
N LYS A 119 -18.79 3.33 18.15
CA LYS A 119 -18.28 3.29 19.53
C LYS A 119 -16.79 3.00 19.58
N VAL A 120 -16.23 2.42 18.50
CA VAL A 120 -14.82 2.03 18.40
C VAL A 120 -14.19 2.79 17.23
N TYR A 121 -13.21 3.64 17.53
CA TYR A 121 -12.51 4.47 16.53
C TYR A 121 -13.44 5.24 15.56
N LEU A 122 -14.61 5.67 16.04
CA LEU A 122 -15.63 6.40 15.23
C LEU A 122 -16.01 5.63 13.94
N GLY A 123 -16.12 4.31 14.01
CA GLY A 123 -16.46 3.45 12.88
C GLY A 123 -15.28 3.06 11.98
N LYS A 124 -14.07 3.59 12.25
CA LYS A 124 -12.89 3.37 11.40
C LYS A 124 -12.11 2.09 11.73
N GLY A 125 -12.59 1.23 12.65
CA GLY A 125 -11.97 -0.05 12.96
C GLY A 125 -11.77 -0.92 11.70
N VAL A 126 -10.79 -1.83 11.72
CA VAL A 126 -10.46 -2.72 10.59
C VAL A 126 -10.44 -4.20 10.97
N LEU A 127 -11.11 -4.56 12.06
CA LEU A 127 -11.11 -5.95 12.56
C LEU A 127 -11.75 -6.94 11.57
N LYS A 128 -12.74 -6.51 10.78
CA LYS A 128 -13.32 -7.33 9.70
C LYS A 128 -12.28 -7.65 8.63
N ALA A 129 -11.48 -6.67 8.20
CA ALA A 129 -10.38 -6.87 7.26
C ALA A 129 -9.28 -7.77 7.86
N VAL A 130 -8.91 -7.55 9.12
CA VAL A 130 -7.97 -8.42 9.86
C VAL A 130 -8.48 -9.86 9.94
N ALA A 131 -9.78 -10.06 10.18
CA ALA A 131 -10.40 -11.40 10.17
C ALA A 131 -10.34 -12.05 8.78
N ALA A 132 -10.52 -11.27 7.71
CA ALA A 132 -10.36 -11.76 6.33
C ALA A 132 -8.92 -12.21 6.05
N VAL A 133 -7.90 -11.44 6.50
CA VAL A 133 -6.49 -11.83 6.39
C VAL A 133 -6.20 -13.12 7.15
N ASN A 134 -6.57 -13.20 8.43
CA ASN A 134 -6.30 -14.36 9.30
C ASN A 134 -7.12 -15.61 8.96
N GLY A 135 -8.22 -15.44 8.23
CA GLY A 135 -9.14 -16.49 7.84
C GLY A 135 -8.94 -16.97 6.40
N PRO A 136 -9.80 -16.50 5.48
CA PRO A 136 -9.83 -17.01 4.10
C PRO A 136 -8.55 -16.73 3.33
N ILE A 137 -7.92 -15.55 3.49
CA ILE A 137 -6.70 -15.17 2.77
C ILE A 137 -5.52 -16.03 3.26
N ALA A 138 -5.32 -16.17 4.57
CA ALA A 138 -4.26 -17.01 5.11
C ALA A 138 -4.37 -18.46 4.65
N LYS A 139 -5.60 -19.00 4.55
CA LYS A 139 -5.85 -20.36 4.05
C LYS A 139 -5.47 -20.49 2.56
N LEU A 140 -5.82 -19.49 1.75
CA LEU A 140 -5.52 -19.45 0.33
C LEU A 140 -4.01 -19.42 0.06
N LEU A 141 -3.28 -18.57 0.81
CA LEU A 141 -1.85 -18.30 0.58
C LEU A 141 -0.94 -19.38 1.15
N LYS A 142 -1.36 -20.11 2.17
CA LYS A 142 -0.55 -21.15 2.82
C LYS A 142 -0.08 -22.20 1.83
N GLY A 143 1.23 -22.44 1.77
CA GLY A 143 1.88 -23.41 0.88
C GLY A 143 2.13 -22.89 -0.54
N LYS A 144 1.67 -21.68 -0.89
CA LYS A 144 1.94 -21.03 -2.17
C LYS A 144 3.38 -20.53 -2.25
N ASN A 145 3.86 -20.36 -3.50
CA ASN A 145 5.15 -19.77 -3.78
C ASN A 145 5.05 -18.23 -3.76
N PRO A 146 5.75 -17.52 -2.84
CA PRO A 146 5.67 -16.05 -2.72
C PRO A 146 6.26 -15.30 -3.93
N LEU A 147 7.05 -15.97 -4.78
CA LEU A 147 7.63 -15.35 -5.97
C LEU A 147 6.65 -15.22 -7.14
N ASN A 148 5.54 -15.95 -7.10
CA ASN A 148 4.49 -15.91 -8.12
C ASN A 148 3.45 -14.82 -7.80
N GLN A 149 3.87 -13.56 -7.71
CA GLN A 149 3.02 -12.44 -7.28
C GLN A 149 1.69 -12.41 -8.01
N ARG A 150 1.69 -12.47 -9.35
CA ARG A 150 0.47 -12.40 -10.14
C ARG A 150 -0.53 -13.53 -9.83
N GLU A 151 -0.03 -14.76 -9.65
CA GLU A 151 -0.88 -15.89 -9.28
C GLU A 151 -1.56 -15.68 -7.92
N LEU A 152 -0.81 -15.09 -6.96
CA LEU A 152 -1.33 -14.79 -5.62
C LEU A 152 -2.38 -13.68 -5.69
N ASP A 153 -2.11 -12.62 -6.41
CA ASP A 153 -3.03 -11.48 -6.57
C ASP A 153 -4.33 -11.92 -7.26
N ASP A 154 -4.23 -12.63 -8.39
CA ASP A 154 -5.40 -13.15 -9.13
C ASP A 154 -6.23 -14.09 -8.25
N ALA A 155 -5.58 -14.94 -7.43
CA ALA A 155 -6.26 -15.84 -6.51
C ALA A 155 -6.99 -15.10 -5.38
N MET A 156 -6.39 -14.04 -4.82
CA MET A 156 -7.01 -13.21 -3.79
C MET A 156 -8.19 -12.39 -4.35
N ILE A 157 -8.05 -11.84 -5.56
CA ILE A 157 -9.13 -11.14 -6.27
C ILE A 157 -10.29 -12.10 -6.55
N ALA A 158 -10.01 -13.32 -7.03
CA ALA A 158 -11.03 -14.33 -7.25
C ALA A 158 -11.74 -14.78 -5.96
N LEU A 159 -11.02 -14.80 -4.83
CA LEU A 159 -11.59 -15.12 -3.51
C LEU A 159 -12.58 -14.05 -3.03
N ASP A 160 -12.28 -12.76 -3.30
CA ASP A 160 -13.20 -11.67 -3.05
C ASP A 160 -14.42 -11.75 -3.98
N GLY A 161 -14.20 -11.87 -5.27
CA GLY A 161 -15.23 -12.07 -6.29
C GLY A 161 -16.08 -10.81 -6.57
N THR A 162 -15.72 -9.64 -6.02
CA THR A 162 -16.42 -8.37 -6.27
C THR A 162 -15.55 -7.42 -7.09
N PRO A 163 -16.14 -6.57 -7.97
CA PRO A 163 -15.37 -5.67 -8.83
C PRO A 163 -14.50 -4.68 -8.03
N ASN A 164 -14.98 -4.22 -6.89
CA ASN A 164 -14.35 -3.20 -6.04
C ASN A 164 -13.75 -3.75 -4.74
N LYS A 165 -13.59 -5.08 -4.60
CA LYS A 165 -13.04 -5.76 -3.42
C LYS A 165 -13.83 -5.49 -2.13
N SER A 166 -15.16 -5.34 -2.23
CA SER A 166 -16.00 -4.98 -1.08
C SER A 166 -16.26 -6.10 -0.08
N LYS A 167 -16.02 -7.36 -0.45
CA LYS A 167 -16.28 -8.52 0.43
C LYS A 167 -15.18 -8.71 1.46
N LEU A 168 -13.93 -8.69 1.04
CA LEU A 168 -12.77 -8.89 1.92
C LEU A 168 -12.11 -7.55 2.30
N GLY A 169 -12.27 -6.55 1.46
CA GLY A 169 -11.65 -5.23 1.58
C GLY A 169 -10.33 -5.12 0.82
N ALA A 170 -10.14 -4.01 0.11
CA ALA A 170 -8.86 -3.72 -0.57
C ALA A 170 -7.69 -3.62 0.42
N ASN A 171 -7.98 -3.24 1.67
CA ASN A 171 -7.02 -3.17 2.77
C ASN A 171 -6.65 -4.54 3.36
N ALA A 172 -7.31 -5.63 2.94
CA ALA A 172 -6.98 -6.99 3.33
C ALA A 172 -6.25 -7.75 2.21
N LEU A 173 -6.45 -7.33 0.93
CA LEU A 173 -5.85 -7.94 -0.27
C LEU A 173 -4.53 -7.29 -0.62
#